data_2524e70177d302575b5d807475e47bf4
#
_entry.id   2524e70177d302575b5d807475e47bf4
#
_cell.length_a   1.000
_cell.length_b   1.000
_cell.length_c   1.000
_cell.angle_alpha   90.00
_cell.angle_beta   90.00
_cell.angle_gamma   90.00
#
_symmetry.space_group_name_H-M   'P 1'
#
loop_
_entity.id
_entity.type
_entity.pdbx_description
1 polymer ?
#
loop_
_entity_poly.entity_id
_entity_poly.type
_entity_poly.pdbx_seq_one_letter_code
_entity_poly.pdbx_strand_id
1 'polypeptide(L)'
;MPARSLSRTERLGPRLTPQRWPEVHMVIEKADIGELPAMLQVILGSRYPDVRRRAVELLFMRWTELDRDAALAAMKTITSPQLKEMALDRILFEWAKSDATAAWQWVTAIEDDSVLQESGIEELLANGAEKDPQGYAAWAAQIEDPFLRYKALDQIASTWGRADPKGAFAAALEMNDPVLRKRVLEVVCYQEKSGIDRAKAMDLILQLPDKAARIELLSDDWIRAFANDKPEAALHWLVSHANNPDLQKVSGTLGGVLGEKVKNVVELRAMALQVPAGVLRDAFSAEAAWRRAASGGSVQEARELLTLCGPCIEREFALDVIEESATKP
;
A
#
# COMPACT_ATOMS: atom_id res chain seq x y z
N MET A 1 8.25 -56.16 35.81
CA MET A 1 7.38 -55.00 35.81
C MET A 1 7.25 -54.47 34.37
N PRO A 2 6.08 -54.34 33.80
CA PRO A 2 5.96 -53.80 32.45
C PRO A 2 6.48 -52.36 32.43
N ALA A 3 7.33 -52.03 31.47
CA ALA A 3 7.84 -50.67 31.30
C ALA A 3 6.64 -49.72 31.10
N ARG A 4 6.50 -48.75 31.99
CA ARG A 4 5.49 -47.71 31.90
C ARG A 4 5.68 -46.96 30.57
N SER A 5 4.72 -47.09 29.65
CA SER A 5 4.80 -46.37 28.40
C SER A 5 4.71 -44.86 28.72
N LEU A 6 5.76 -44.11 28.38
CA LEU A 6 5.80 -42.65 28.55
C LEU A 6 4.64 -41.97 27.77
N SER A 7 3.97 -41.02 28.41
CA SER A 7 2.97 -40.19 27.74
C SER A 7 3.61 -39.40 26.57
N ARG A 8 2.81 -38.90 25.63
CA ARG A 8 3.33 -38.06 24.54
C ARG A 8 4.02 -36.80 25.08
N THR A 9 3.51 -36.20 26.16
CA THR A 9 4.09 -35.05 26.84
C THR A 9 5.47 -35.37 27.42
N GLU A 10 5.64 -36.52 28.10
CA GLU A 10 6.93 -36.98 28.64
C GLU A 10 7.95 -37.26 27.55
N ARG A 11 7.49 -37.66 26.37
CA ARG A 11 8.34 -37.88 25.18
C ARG A 11 8.75 -36.58 24.48
N LEU A 12 7.97 -35.52 24.62
CA LEU A 12 8.20 -34.25 23.95
C LEU A 12 9.44 -33.50 24.49
N GLY A 13 9.57 -33.38 25.80
CA GLY A 13 10.64 -32.59 26.45
C GLY A 13 12.05 -32.89 25.95
N PRO A 14 12.52 -34.17 25.97
CA PRO A 14 13.85 -34.53 25.48
C PRO A 14 14.05 -34.33 23.97
N ARG A 15 12.97 -34.11 23.21
CA ARG A 15 12.98 -33.93 21.76
C ARG A 15 12.97 -32.48 21.31
N LEU A 16 12.72 -31.56 22.20
CA LEU A 16 12.70 -30.13 21.90
C LEU A 16 14.13 -29.56 21.61
N THR A 17 14.74 -30.15 20.58
CA THR A 17 16.07 -29.76 20.07
C THR A 17 15.99 -29.56 18.55
N PRO A 18 16.87 -28.70 17.96
CA PRO A 18 16.85 -28.48 16.50
C PRO A 18 17.01 -29.76 15.68
N GLN A 19 17.82 -30.71 16.17
CA GLN A 19 18.13 -31.99 15.48
C GLN A 19 16.96 -32.96 15.45
N ARG A 20 16.01 -32.82 16.37
CA ARG A 20 14.89 -33.75 16.53
C ARG A 20 13.53 -33.11 16.12
N TRP A 21 13.57 -32.06 15.34
CA TRP A 21 12.36 -31.37 14.90
C TRP A 21 11.30 -32.28 14.26
N PRO A 22 11.63 -33.23 13.36
CA PRO A 22 10.61 -34.13 12.80
C PRO A 22 9.88 -34.98 13.85
N GLU A 23 10.56 -35.34 14.95
CA GLU A 23 9.93 -36.08 16.05
C GLU A 23 9.01 -35.20 16.90
N VAL A 24 9.40 -33.91 17.10
CA VAL A 24 8.55 -32.89 17.77
C VAL A 24 7.25 -32.73 16.99
N HIS A 25 7.36 -32.55 15.67
CA HIS A 25 6.22 -32.41 14.78
C HIS A 25 5.25 -33.60 14.91
N MET A 26 5.72 -34.81 14.77
CA MET A 26 4.88 -36.00 14.89
C MET A 26 4.20 -36.13 16.25
N VAL A 27 4.86 -35.73 17.34
CA VAL A 27 4.29 -35.82 18.69
C VAL A 27 3.15 -34.83 18.86
N ILE A 28 3.33 -33.60 18.39
CA ILE A 28 2.31 -32.53 18.51
C ILE A 28 1.11 -32.82 17.58
N GLU A 29 1.38 -33.21 16.32
CA GLU A 29 0.34 -33.48 15.32
C GLU A 29 -0.64 -34.60 15.78
N LYS A 30 -0.12 -35.62 16.51
CA LYS A 30 -0.90 -36.72 17.03
C LYS A 30 -1.43 -36.52 18.44
N ALA A 31 -1.26 -35.34 19.01
CA ALA A 31 -1.72 -35.04 20.36
C ALA A 31 -3.25 -34.95 20.44
N ASP A 32 -3.77 -35.46 21.54
CA ASP A 32 -5.17 -35.34 21.90
C ASP A 32 -5.38 -34.04 22.72
N ILE A 33 -6.58 -33.50 22.72
CA ILE A 33 -6.90 -32.20 23.37
C ILE A 33 -6.45 -32.17 24.84
N GLY A 34 -6.59 -33.26 25.58
CA GLY A 34 -6.20 -33.33 26.99
C GLY A 34 -4.69 -33.28 27.25
N GLU A 35 -3.85 -33.50 26.22
CA GLU A 35 -2.39 -33.45 26.32
C GLU A 35 -1.81 -32.07 26.05
N LEU A 36 -2.53 -31.21 25.28
CA LEU A 36 -2.03 -29.94 24.77
C LEU A 36 -1.64 -28.93 25.87
N PRO A 37 -2.40 -28.78 26.97
CA PRO A 37 -2.02 -27.86 28.06
C PRO A 37 -0.67 -28.23 28.70
N ALA A 38 -0.44 -29.51 28.93
CA ALA A 38 0.83 -30.00 29.50
C ALA A 38 1.99 -29.88 28.50
N MET A 39 1.73 -30.10 27.21
CA MET A 39 2.72 -29.84 26.14
C MET A 39 3.11 -28.39 26.04
N LEU A 40 2.16 -27.44 26.18
CA LEU A 40 2.46 -26.01 26.20
C LEU A 40 3.50 -25.68 27.28
N GLN A 41 3.30 -26.17 28.50
CA GLN A 41 4.23 -25.92 29.61
C GLN A 41 5.65 -26.46 29.31
N VAL A 42 5.73 -27.64 28.72
CA VAL A 42 7.01 -28.24 28.32
C VAL A 42 7.69 -27.43 27.21
N ILE A 43 6.91 -26.94 26.24
CA ILE A 43 7.41 -26.11 25.13
C ILE A 43 7.92 -24.77 25.64
N LEU A 44 7.16 -24.10 26.51
CA LEU A 44 7.53 -22.81 27.10
C LEU A 44 8.85 -22.92 27.91
N GLY A 45 9.10 -24.05 28.55
CA GLY A 45 10.34 -24.35 29.27
C GLY A 45 11.54 -24.72 28.40
N SER A 46 11.41 -24.80 27.08
CA SER A 46 12.50 -25.15 26.18
C SER A 46 13.61 -24.08 26.19
N ARG A 47 14.88 -24.54 26.31
CA ARG A 47 16.07 -23.69 26.24
C ARG A 47 16.41 -23.21 24.81
N TYR A 48 15.80 -23.77 23.79
CA TYR A 48 16.05 -23.42 22.38
C TYR A 48 14.95 -22.49 21.86
N PRO A 49 15.21 -21.16 21.72
CA PRO A 49 14.19 -20.19 21.33
C PRO A 49 13.51 -20.52 19.98
N ASP A 50 14.29 -20.95 18.98
CA ASP A 50 13.75 -21.26 17.65
C ASP A 50 12.85 -22.50 17.65
N VAL A 51 13.23 -23.53 18.42
CA VAL A 51 12.41 -24.74 18.58
C VAL A 51 11.14 -24.38 19.35
N ARG A 52 11.25 -23.56 20.38
CA ARG A 52 10.11 -23.11 21.18
C ARG A 52 9.10 -22.36 20.31
N ARG A 53 9.54 -21.39 19.48
CA ARG A 53 8.67 -20.65 18.57
C ARG A 53 7.91 -21.58 17.63
N ARG A 54 8.63 -22.41 16.87
CA ARG A 54 8.03 -23.37 15.94
C ARG A 54 7.10 -24.36 16.63
N ALA A 55 7.43 -24.79 17.86
CA ALA A 55 6.59 -25.70 18.59
C ALA A 55 5.29 -25.05 19.11
N VAL A 56 5.34 -23.75 19.48
CA VAL A 56 4.15 -22.96 19.79
C VAL A 56 3.24 -22.85 18.57
N GLU A 57 3.74 -22.46 17.41
CA GLU A 57 2.96 -22.40 16.17
C GLU A 57 2.26 -23.72 15.86
N LEU A 58 3.00 -24.81 15.89
CA LEU A 58 2.46 -26.15 15.59
C LEU A 58 1.44 -26.61 16.63
N LEU A 59 1.69 -26.32 17.92
CA LEU A 59 0.78 -26.67 19.00
C LEU A 59 -0.54 -25.93 18.85
N PHE A 60 -0.51 -24.62 18.61
CA PHE A 60 -1.72 -23.82 18.48
C PHE A 60 -2.46 -24.10 17.17
N MET A 61 -1.79 -24.44 16.08
CA MET A 61 -2.43 -24.98 14.87
C MET A 61 -3.27 -26.22 15.23
N ARG A 62 -2.65 -27.21 15.88
CA ARG A 62 -3.34 -28.45 16.28
C ARG A 62 -4.45 -28.19 17.29
N TRP A 63 -4.21 -27.28 18.25
CA TRP A 63 -5.21 -26.96 19.28
C TRP A 63 -6.44 -26.29 18.68
N THR A 64 -6.25 -25.36 17.75
CA THR A 64 -7.34 -24.68 17.06
C THR A 64 -8.20 -25.62 16.23
N GLU A 65 -7.58 -26.62 15.59
CA GLU A 65 -8.31 -27.67 14.87
C GLU A 65 -9.22 -28.50 15.80
N LEU A 66 -8.75 -28.77 17.02
CA LEU A 66 -9.47 -29.63 17.96
C LEU A 66 -10.49 -28.83 18.80
N ASP A 67 -10.08 -27.68 19.33
CA ASP A 67 -10.89 -26.80 20.17
C ASP A 67 -10.29 -25.39 20.16
N ARG A 68 -10.84 -24.53 19.34
CA ARG A 68 -10.44 -23.14 19.19
C ARG A 68 -10.58 -22.34 20.48
N ASP A 69 -11.69 -22.53 21.20
CA ASP A 69 -11.97 -21.73 22.41
C ASP A 69 -10.99 -22.09 23.53
N ALA A 70 -10.64 -23.37 23.65
CA ALA A 70 -9.58 -23.83 24.55
C ALA A 70 -8.19 -23.29 24.10
N ALA A 71 -7.90 -23.20 22.79
CA ALA A 71 -6.67 -22.60 22.28
C ALA A 71 -6.58 -21.12 22.66
N LEU A 72 -7.64 -20.35 22.46
CA LEU A 72 -7.71 -18.92 22.86
C LEU A 72 -7.52 -18.73 24.37
N ALA A 73 -8.11 -19.60 25.19
CA ALA A 73 -7.92 -19.58 26.64
C ALA A 73 -6.47 -19.87 27.03
N ALA A 74 -5.85 -20.86 26.39
CA ALA A 74 -4.45 -21.22 26.64
C ALA A 74 -3.48 -20.12 26.19
N MET A 75 -3.70 -19.48 25.04
CA MET A 75 -2.91 -18.36 24.53
C MET A 75 -2.84 -17.23 25.58
N LYS A 76 -3.95 -16.88 26.23
CA LYS A 76 -4.00 -15.83 27.27
C LYS A 76 -3.08 -16.12 28.45
N THR A 77 -2.70 -17.37 28.70
CA THR A 77 -1.78 -17.76 29.80
C THR A 77 -0.31 -17.55 29.46
N ILE A 78 0.03 -17.28 28.20
CA ILE A 78 1.40 -17.05 27.75
C ILE A 78 1.88 -15.69 28.21
N THR A 79 2.99 -15.65 28.96
CA THR A 79 3.55 -14.40 29.51
C THR A 79 4.49 -13.68 28.55
N SER A 80 5.08 -14.39 27.59
CA SER A 80 5.93 -13.79 26.55
C SER A 80 5.06 -13.13 25.47
N PRO A 81 5.15 -11.79 25.28
CA PRO A 81 4.35 -11.10 24.26
C PRO A 81 4.52 -11.70 22.86
N GLN A 82 5.77 -11.96 22.45
CA GLN A 82 6.07 -12.53 21.13
C GLN A 82 5.46 -13.93 20.93
N LEU A 83 5.50 -14.77 21.95
CA LEU A 83 4.90 -16.12 21.83
C LEU A 83 3.39 -16.08 21.89
N LYS A 84 2.81 -15.11 22.60
CA LYS A 84 1.36 -14.86 22.66
C LYS A 84 0.84 -14.40 21.31
N GLU A 85 1.52 -13.43 20.68
CA GLU A 85 1.23 -12.94 19.35
C GLU A 85 1.31 -14.08 18.31
N MET A 86 2.40 -14.86 18.28
CA MET A 86 2.54 -16.02 17.38
C MET A 86 1.44 -17.06 17.56
N ALA A 87 1.00 -17.28 18.80
CA ALA A 87 -0.11 -18.19 19.09
C ALA A 87 -1.43 -17.63 18.54
N LEU A 88 -1.67 -16.32 18.70
CA LEU A 88 -2.83 -15.62 18.13
C LEU A 88 -2.83 -15.73 16.60
N ASP A 89 -1.72 -15.36 15.95
CA ASP A 89 -1.57 -15.42 14.49
C ASP A 89 -1.96 -16.81 13.97
N ARG A 90 -1.46 -17.87 14.63
CA ARG A 90 -1.77 -19.22 14.22
C ARG A 90 -3.24 -19.58 14.43
N ILE A 91 -3.84 -19.19 15.56
CA ILE A 91 -5.26 -19.38 15.82
C ILE A 91 -6.10 -18.69 14.77
N LEU A 92 -5.82 -17.42 14.49
CA LEU A 92 -6.57 -16.62 13.53
C LEU A 92 -6.42 -17.14 12.10
N PHE A 93 -5.21 -17.55 11.72
CA PHE A 93 -4.95 -18.17 10.42
C PHE A 93 -5.78 -19.43 10.20
N GLU A 94 -5.82 -20.34 11.18
CA GLU A 94 -6.62 -21.56 11.08
C GLU A 94 -8.13 -21.28 11.15
N TRP A 95 -8.53 -20.35 12.01
CA TRP A 95 -9.93 -19.96 12.16
C TRP A 95 -10.48 -19.31 10.89
N ALA A 96 -9.74 -18.36 10.31
CA ALA A 96 -10.16 -17.65 9.11
C ALA A 96 -10.37 -18.56 7.89
N LYS A 97 -9.73 -19.73 7.83
CA LYS A 97 -9.98 -20.74 6.77
C LYS A 97 -11.42 -21.27 6.77
N SER A 98 -12.03 -21.34 7.95
CA SER A 98 -13.39 -21.87 8.12
C SER A 98 -14.42 -20.77 8.30
N ASP A 99 -14.08 -19.70 9.02
CA ASP A 99 -14.99 -18.58 9.33
C ASP A 99 -14.20 -17.28 9.60
N ALA A 100 -13.84 -16.60 8.52
CA ALA A 100 -13.11 -15.33 8.59
C ALA A 100 -13.95 -14.23 9.25
N THR A 101 -15.29 -14.26 9.09
CA THR A 101 -16.19 -13.28 9.70
C THR A 101 -16.17 -13.37 11.22
N ALA A 102 -16.28 -14.59 11.75
CA ALA A 102 -16.24 -14.78 13.21
C ALA A 102 -14.86 -14.47 13.80
N ALA A 103 -13.76 -14.79 13.08
CA ALA A 103 -12.41 -14.43 13.48
C ALA A 103 -12.25 -12.90 13.55
N TRP A 104 -12.73 -12.17 12.55
CA TRP A 104 -12.73 -10.71 12.52
C TRP A 104 -13.53 -10.10 13.66
N GLN A 105 -14.76 -10.56 13.86
CA GLN A 105 -15.62 -10.09 14.95
C GLN A 105 -14.97 -10.31 16.32
N TRP A 106 -14.31 -11.44 16.52
CA TRP A 106 -13.64 -11.74 17.77
C TRP A 106 -12.45 -10.80 18.02
N VAL A 107 -11.60 -10.58 17.01
CA VAL A 107 -10.44 -9.69 17.13
C VAL A 107 -10.86 -8.25 17.40
N THR A 108 -11.86 -7.74 16.66
CA THR A 108 -12.33 -6.36 16.82
C THR A 108 -13.05 -6.13 18.16
N ALA A 109 -13.50 -7.19 18.84
CA ALA A 109 -14.08 -7.14 20.18
C ALA A 109 -13.04 -7.21 21.31
N ILE A 110 -11.73 -7.25 21.04
CA ILE A 110 -10.69 -7.19 22.07
C ILE A 110 -10.58 -5.74 22.58
N GLU A 111 -10.97 -5.50 23.82
CA GLU A 111 -10.92 -4.16 24.44
C GLU A 111 -9.72 -4.00 25.39
N ASP A 112 -9.27 -5.09 26.03
CA ASP A 112 -8.29 -5.05 27.12
C ASP A 112 -6.83 -5.08 26.66
N ASP A 113 -6.56 -5.36 25.39
CA ASP A 113 -5.21 -5.54 24.83
C ASP A 113 -5.16 -4.99 23.40
N SER A 114 -4.96 -3.67 23.28
CA SER A 114 -4.93 -2.99 21.97
C SER A 114 -3.80 -3.48 21.06
N VAL A 115 -2.66 -3.92 21.61
CA VAL A 115 -1.55 -4.47 20.84
C VAL A 115 -1.95 -5.82 20.23
N LEU A 116 -2.63 -6.66 21.02
CA LEU A 116 -3.12 -7.94 20.55
C LEU A 116 -4.24 -7.78 19.52
N GLN A 117 -5.11 -6.78 19.69
CA GLN A 117 -6.15 -6.43 18.72
C GLN A 117 -5.54 -6.01 17.37
N GLU A 118 -4.59 -5.08 17.41
CA GLU A 118 -3.90 -4.58 16.22
C GLU A 118 -3.19 -5.72 15.47
N SER A 119 -2.38 -6.51 16.19
CA SER A 119 -1.68 -7.69 15.63
C SER A 119 -2.65 -8.68 14.98
N GLY A 120 -3.76 -8.99 15.64
CA GLY A 120 -4.76 -9.90 15.09
C GLY A 120 -5.47 -9.37 13.84
N ILE A 121 -5.74 -8.08 13.76
CA ILE A 121 -6.29 -7.45 12.56
C ILE A 121 -5.26 -7.53 11.42
N GLU A 122 -3.99 -7.18 11.68
CA GLU A 122 -2.91 -7.26 10.70
C GLU A 122 -2.76 -8.68 10.12
N GLU A 123 -2.82 -9.71 10.97
CA GLU A 123 -2.75 -11.11 10.55
C GLU A 123 -3.92 -11.52 9.64
N LEU A 124 -5.15 -11.16 10.02
CA LEU A 124 -6.33 -11.46 9.19
C LEU A 124 -6.27 -10.75 7.83
N LEU A 125 -5.79 -9.51 7.80
CA LEU A 125 -5.62 -8.75 6.58
C LEU A 125 -4.51 -9.32 5.70
N ALA A 126 -3.38 -9.72 6.29
CA ALA A 126 -2.25 -10.31 5.56
C ALA A 126 -2.66 -11.60 4.81
N ASN A 127 -3.55 -12.39 5.40
CA ASN A 127 -3.96 -13.68 4.85
C ASN A 127 -5.24 -13.65 4.00
N GLY A 128 -6.09 -12.63 4.19
CA GLY A 128 -7.43 -12.58 3.58
C GLY A 128 -7.66 -11.43 2.62
N ALA A 129 -7.05 -10.27 2.85
CA ALA A 129 -7.33 -9.06 2.07
C ALA A 129 -6.94 -9.15 0.58
N GLU A 130 -6.00 -9.99 0.21
CA GLU A 130 -5.68 -10.26 -1.20
C GLU A 130 -6.80 -11.02 -1.91
N LYS A 131 -7.50 -11.92 -1.20
CA LYS A 131 -8.54 -12.79 -1.76
C LYS A 131 -9.91 -12.10 -1.81
N ASP A 132 -10.23 -11.32 -0.79
CA ASP A 132 -11.49 -10.58 -0.67
C ASP A 132 -11.26 -9.15 -0.12
N PRO A 133 -10.61 -8.27 -0.90
CA PRO A 133 -10.28 -6.93 -0.43
C PRO A 133 -11.53 -6.09 -0.12
N GLN A 134 -12.63 -6.30 -0.86
CA GLN A 134 -13.88 -5.56 -0.66
C GLN A 134 -14.59 -5.96 0.64
N GLY A 135 -14.65 -7.26 0.93
CA GLY A 135 -15.22 -7.77 2.18
C GLY A 135 -14.44 -7.27 3.39
N TYR A 136 -13.10 -7.38 3.35
CA TYR A 136 -12.25 -6.86 4.42
C TYR A 136 -12.33 -5.33 4.56
N ALA A 137 -12.47 -4.59 3.47
CA ALA A 137 -12.68 -3.14 3.53
C ALA A 137 -14.01 -2.77 4.19
N ALA A 138 -15.08 -3.51 3.90
CA ALA A 138 -16.37 -3.30 4.54
C ALA A 138 -16.33 -3.58 6.05
N TRP A 139 -15.54 -4.57 6.49
CA TRP A 139 -15.32 -4.84 7.89
C TRP A 139 -14.42 -3.78 8.55
N ALA A 140 -13.33 -3.41 7.91
CA ALA A 140 -12.42 -2.38 8.41
C ALA A 140 -13.11 -1.02 8.61
N ALA A 141 -14.06 -0.67 7.74
CA ALA A 141 -14.84 0.56 7.86
C ALA A 141 -15.68 0.64 9.15
N GLN A 142 -15.96 -0.51 9.79
CA GLN A 142 -16.73 -0.60 11.03
C GLN A 142 -15.86 -0.51 12.30
N ILE A 143 -14.53 -0.50 12.20
CA ILE A 143 -13.62 -0.33 13.33
C ILE A 143 -13.87 1.04 13.96
N GLU A 144 -14.18 1.09 15.27
CA GLU A 144 -14.50 2.34 15.97
C GLU A 144 -13.28 3.24 16.10
N ASP A 145 -12.11 2.69 16.46
CA ASP A 145 -10.87 3.43 16.57
C ASP A 145 -10.43 3.99 15.20
N PRO A 146 -10.36 5.34 15.02
CA PRO A 146 -10.05 5.94 13.72
C PRO A 146 -8.63 5.61 13.22
N PHE A 147 -7.66 5.46 14.13
CA PHE A 147 -6.28 5.15 13.77
C PHE A 147 -6.15 3.71 13.30
N LEU A 148 -6.74 2.77 14.04
CA LEU A 148 -6.75 1.36 13.68
C LEU A 148 -7.53 1.12 12.37
N ARG A 149 -8.67 1.80 12.22
CA ARG A 149 -9.43 1.78 10.95
C ARG A 149 -8.59 2.27 9.77
N TYR A 150 -7.88 3.38 9.93
CA TYR A 150 -7.01 3.90 8.89
C TYR A 150 -5.90 2.89 8.54
N LYS A 151 -5.23 2.31 9.53
CA LYS A 151 -4.18 1.29 9.30
C LYS A 151 -4.71 0.07 8.55
N ALA A 152 -5.89 -0.43 8.94
CA ALA A 152 -6.53 -1.56 8.28
C ALA A 152 -6.85 -1.24 6.81
N LEU A 153 -7.46 -0.10 6.53
CA LEU A 153 -7.78 0.33 5.16
C LEU A 153 -6.51 0.58 4.34
N ASP A 154 -5.45 1.11 4.94
CA ASP A 154 -4.14 1.30 4.31
C ASP A 154 -3.50 -0.04 3.89
N GLN A 155 -3.53 -1.02 4.76
CA GLN A 155 -3.00 -2.35 4.47
C GLN A 155 -3.81 -3.06 3.36
N ILE A 156 -5.14 -2.96 3.40
CA ILE A 156 -6.02 -3.51 2.36
C ILE A 156 -5.69 -2.89 1.00
N ALA A 157 -5.65 -1.56 0.93
CA ALA A 157 -5.33 -0.84 -0.30
C ALA A 157 -3.94 -1.22 -0.84
N SER A 158 -2.94 -1.31 0.06
CA SER A 158 -1.58 -1.66 -0.28
C SER A 158 -1.45 -3.10 -0.79
N THR A 159 -2.15 -4.04 -0.19
CA THR A 159 -2.15 -5.44 -0.59
C THR A 159 -2.87 -5.61 -1.93
N TRP A 160 -4.08 -5.08 -2.03
CA TRP A 160 -4.90 -5.16 -3.23
C TRP A 160 -4.25 -4.46 -4.43
N GLY A 161 -3.82 -3.20 -4.24
CA GLY A 161 -3.20 -2.42 -5.31
C GLY A 161 -1.93 -3.06 -5.87
N ARG A 162 -1.20 -3.84 -5.07
CA ARG A 162 -0.01 -4.60 -5.53
C ARG A 162 -0.36 -5.91 -6.20
N ALA A 163 -1.33 -6.65 -5.68
CA ALA A 163 -1.71 -7.96 -6.19
C ALA A 163 -2.53 -7.85 -7.49
N ASP A 164 -3.52 -6.96 -7.52
CA ASP A 164 -4.36 -6.69 -8.69
C ASP A 164 -4.62 -5.19 -8.87
N PRO A 165 -3.66 -4.43 -9.42
CA PRO A 165 -3.79 -2.99 -9.61
C PRO A 165 -4.96 -2.61 -10.53
N LYS A 166 -5.32 -3.45 -11.51
CA LYS A 166 -6.44 -3.17 -12.40
C LYS A 166 -7.79 -3.37 -11.72
N GLY A 167 -7.93 -4.44 -10.96
CA GLY A 167 -9.13 -4.69 -10.17
C GLY A 167 -9.31 -3.65 -9.07
N ALA A 168 -8.23 -3.29 -8.37
CA ALA A 168 -8.23 -2.25 -7.35
C ALA A 168 -8.64 -0.88 -7.94
N PHE A 169 -8.11 -0.56 -9.13
CA PHE A 169 -8.47 0.65 -9.85
C PHE A 169 -9.95 0.65 -10.28
N ALA A 170 -10.44 -0.45 -10.86
CA ALA A 170 -11.84 -0.57 -11.25
C ALA A 170 -12.79 -0.43 -10.05
N ALA A 171 -12.43 -1.03 -8.92
CA ALA A 171 -13.20 -0.90 -7.69
C ALA A 171 -13.17 0.52 -7.11
N ALA A 172 -12.02 1.25 -7.23
CA ALA A 172 -11.94 2.63 -6.79
C ALA A 172 -12.94 3.56 -7.52
N LEU A 173 -13.34 3.21 -8.74
CA LEU A 173 -14.39 3.92 -9.48
C LEU A 173 -15.74 3.91 -8.73
N GLU A 174 -16.05 2.79 -8.08
CA GLU A 174 -17.35 2.53 -7.46
C GLU A 174 -17.32 2.70 -5.93
N MET A 175 -16.15 2.94 -5.34
CA MET A 175 -16.01 3.11 -3.88
C MET A 175 -16.71 4.37 -3.40
N ASN A 176 -17.54 4.20 -2.37
CA ASN A 176 -18.18 5.33 -1.67
C ASN A 176 -17.28 5.89 -0.55
N ASP A 177 -16.39 5.06 0.03
CA ASP A 177 -15.45 5.50 1.06
C ASP A 177 -14.31 6.33 0.45
N PRO A 178 -14.23 7.65 0.74
CA PRO A 178 -13.24 8.52 0.14
C PRO A 178 -11.81 8.25 0.65
N VAL A 179 -11.66 7.72 1.87
CA VAL A 179 -10.35 7.41 2.46
C VAL A 179 -9.74 6.20 1.78
N LEU A 180 -10.54 5.13 1.67
CA LEU A 180 -10.10 3.92 0.98
C LEU A 180 -9.86 4.20 -0.51
N ARG A 181 -10.76 4.94 -1.17
CA ARG A 181 -10.59 5.35 -2.58
C ARG A 181 -9.27 6.08 -2.80
N LYS A 182 -9.01 7.11 -1.99
CA LYS A 182 -7.75 7.86 -2.04
C LYS A 182 -6.57 6.91 -1.92
N ARG A 183 -6.57 6.03 -0.91
CA ARG A 183 -5.45 5.14 -0.64
C ARG A 183 -5.21 4.10 -1.73
N VAL A 184 -6.28 3.52 -2.28
CA VAL A 184 -6.18 2.60 -3.43
C VAL A 184 -5.56 3.32 -4.64
N LEU A 185 -6.04 4.53 -4.94
CA LEU A 185 -5.49 5.33 -6.04
C LEU A 185 -4.01 5.67 -5.82
N GLU A 186 -3.60 6.05 -4.61
CA GLU A 186 -2.19 6.27 -4.26
C GLU A 186 -1.33 5.04 -4.60
N VAL A 187 -1.69 3.89 -4.06
CA VAL A 187 -0.92 2.65 -4.28
C VAL A 187 -0.83 2.29 -5.76
N VAL A 188 -1.97 2.38 -6.45
CA VAL A 188 -2.09 2.02 -7.86
C VAL A 188 -1.32 2.99 -8.77
N CYS A 189 -1.36 4.30 -8.46
CA CYS A 189 -0.69 5.34 -9.23
C CYS A 189 0.84 5.29 -9.12
N TYR A 190 1.37 4.90 -7.96
CA TYR A 190 2.81 4.77 -7.75
C TYR A 190 3.43 3.50 -8.37
N GLN A 191 2.62 2.59 -8.92
CA GLN A 191 3.14 1.41 -9.59
C GLN A 191 3.44 1.67 -11.07
N GLU A 192 4.70 1.77 -11.43
CA GLU A 192 5.16 2.01 -12.81
C GLU A 192 4.61 0.99 -13.84
N LYS A 193 4.41 -0.26 -13.42
CA LYS A 193 4.00 -1.38 -14.28
C LYS A 193 2.54 -1.81 -14.09
N SER A 194 1.71 -0.99 -13.48
CA SER A 194 0.31 -1.35 -13.20
C SER A 194 -0.54 -1.62 -14.45
N GLY A 195 -0.11 -1.12 -15.62
CA GLY A 195 -0.86 -1.24 -16.88
C GLY A 195 -2.22 -0.52 -16.85
N ILE A 196 -2.36 0.46 -15.96
CA ILE A 196 -3.57 1.27 -15.79
C ILE A 196 -3.59 2.38 -16.82
N ASP A 197 -4.80 2.71 -17.28
CA ASP A 197 -5.03 3.91 -18.08
C ASP A 197 -4.86 5.15 -17.19
N ARG A 198 -3.72 5.83 -17.32
CA ARG A 198 -3.38 7.00 -16.51
C ARG A 198 -4.37 8.15 -16.68
N ALA A 199 -4.92 8.35 -17.88
CA ALA A 199 -5.93 9.39 -18.11
C ALA A 199 -7.18 9.13 -17.27
N LYS A 200 -7.71 7.89 -17.29
CA LYS A 200 -8.85 7.52 -16.45
C LYS A 200 -8.56 7.64 -14.97
N ALA A 201 -7.37 7.29 -14.54
CA ALA A 201 -6.99 7.43 -13.14
C ALA A 201 -6.94 8.90 -12.71
N MET A 202 -6.44 9.79 -13.57
CA MET A 202 -6.47 11.23 -13.33
C MET A 202 -7.90 11.79 -13.28
N ASP A 203 -8.80 11.28 -14.12
CA ASP A 203 -10.23 11.63 -14.08
C ASP A 203 -10.87 11.27 -12.73
N LEU A 204 -10.48 10.15 -12.14
CA LEU A 204 -10.96 9.73 -10.82
C LEU A 204 -10.40 10.59 -9.69
N ILE A 205 -9.10 10.91 -9.78
CA ILE A 205 -8.46 11.79 -8.82
C ILE A 205 -9.19 13.16 -8.81
N LEU A 206 -9.56 13.69 -9.97
CA LEU A 206 -10.32 14.93 -10.06
C LEU A 206 -11.71 14.86 -9.42
N GLN A 207 -12.29 13.68 -9.26
CA GLN A 207 -13.59 13.47 -8.59
C GLN A 207 -13.48 13.37 -7.06
N LEU A 208 -12.28 13.30 -6.49
CA LEU A 208 -12.11 13.32 -5.04
C LEU A 208 -12.62 14.64 -4.46
N PRO A 209 -13.36 14.62 -3.34
CA PRO A 209 -13.91 15.84 -2.75
C PRO A 209 -12.82 16.74 -2.16
N ASP A 210 -11.75 16.17 -1.63
CA ASP A 210 -10.65 16.90 -1.01
C ASP A 210 -9.65 17.45 -2.05
N LYS A 211 -9.52 18.77 -2.09
CA LYS A 211 -8.60 19.48 -2.99
C LYS A 211 -7.13 19.12 -2.69
N ALA A 212 -6.75 19.03 -1.41
CA ALA A 212 -5.37 18.71 -1.04
C ALA A 212 -5.00 17.32 -1.52
N ALA A 213 -5.90 16.33 -1.34
CA ALA A 213 -5.72 14.98 -1.86
C ALA A 213 -5.61 14.94 -3.40
N ARG A 214 -6.42 15.74 -4.12
CA ARG A 214 -6.29 15.84 -5.60
C ARG A 214 -4.92 16.35 -6.02
N ILE A 215 -4.44 17.44 -5.38
CA ILE A 215 -3.12 18.03 -5.71
C ILE A 215 -1.98 17.08 -5.36
N GLU A 216 -2.07 16.37 -4.23
CA GLU A 216 -1.07 15.40 -3.80
C GLU A 216 -0.98 14.21 -4.77
N LEU A 217 -2.12 13.65 -5.18
CA LEU A 217 -2.20 12.49 -6.07
C LEU A 217 -1.83 12.82 -7.52
N LEU A 218 -2.09 14.06 -7.96
CA LEU A 218 -1.59 14.57 -9.24
C LEU A 218 -0.11 14.98 -9.09
N SER A 219 0.70 14.10 -8.48
CA SER A 219 2.11 14.35 -8.21
C SER A 219 2.94 14.47 -9.49
N ASP A 220 4.07 15.19 -9.37
CA ASP A 220 4.99 15.42 -10.48
C ASP A 220 5.49 14.12 -11.11
N ASP A 221 5.80 13.11 -10.29
CA ASP A 221 6.34 11.84 -10.78
C ASP A 221 5.33 11.08 -11.64
N TRP A 222 4.06 11.13 -11.28
CA TRP A 222 3.02 10.46 -12.03
C TRP A 222 2.71 11.14 -13.35
N ILE A 223 2.64 12.48 -13.34
CA ILE A 223 2.49 13.28 -14.55
C ILE A 223 3.70 13.10 -15.47
N ARG A 224 4.92 13.10 -14.92
CA ARG A 224 6.15 12.81 -15.66
C ARG A 224 6.09 11.42 -16.30
N ALA A 225 5.67 10.40 -15.56
CA ALA A 225 5.54 9.05 -16.09
C ALA A 225 4.51 8.98 -17.24
N PHE A 226 3.37 9.67 -17.12
CA PHE A 226 2.36 9.74 -18.18
C PHE A 226 2.88 10.47 -19.43
N ALA A 227 3.46 11.65 -19.24
CA ALA A 227 4.03 12.46 -20.33
C ALA A 227 5.23 11.77 -21.01
N ASN A 228 5.99 10.97 -20.24
CA ASN A 228 7.09 10.20 -20.79
C ASN A 228 6.62 9.02 -21.65
N ASP A 229 5.55 8.34 -21.26
CA ASP A 229 4.99 7.19 -21.94
C ASP A 229 4.13 7.61 -23.15
N LYS A 230 3.22 8.57 -22.93
CA LYS A 230 2.20 8.98 -23.92
C LYS A 230 2.03 10.51 -23.94
N PRO A 231 2.99 11.26 -24.49
CA PRO A 231 3.02 12.73 -24.44
C PRO A 231 1.79 13.40 -25.04
N GLU A 232 1.33 12.92 -26.20
CA GLU A 232 0.15 13.45 -26.88
C GLU A 232 -1.14 13.20 -26.11
N ALA A 233 -1.27 12.01 -25.50
CA ALA A 233 -2.44 11.66 -24.68
C ALA A 233 -2.47 12.50 -23.38
N ALA A 234 -1.31 12.76 -22.78
CA ALA A 234 -1.19 13.61 -21.59
C ALA A 234 -1.59 15.06 -21.91
N LEU A 235 -1.12 15.60 -23.05
CA LEU A 235 -1.49 16.93 -23.52
C LEU A 235 -3.00 17.01 -23.83
N HIS A 236 -3.53 16.03 -24.55
CA HIS A 236 -4.95 15.96 -24.85
C HIS A 236 -5.81 15.94 -23.58
N TRP A 237 -5.39 15.14 -22.59
CA TRP A 237 -6.08 15.07 -21.29
C TRP A 237 -6.07 16.44 -20.59
N LEU A 238 -4.92 17.13 -20.53
CA LEU A 238 -4.81 18.47 -19.93
C LEU A 238 -5.75 19.46 -20.63
N VAL A 239 -5.76 19.47 -21.96
CA VAL A 239 -6.59 20.38 -22.76
C VAL A 239 -8.09 20.12 -22.53
N SER A 240 -8.50 18.85 -22.44
CA SER A 240 -9.91 18.49 -22.18
C SER A 240 -10.39 18.90 -20.78
N HIS A 241 -9.47 19.08 -19.82
CA HIS A 241 -9.75 19.49 -18.44
C HIS A 241 -9.32 20.92 -18.11
N ALA A 242 -9.04 21.73 -19.12
CA ALA A 242 -8.43 23.05 -18.97
C ALA A 242 -9.27 24.08 -18.16
N ASN A 243 -10.54 23.79 -17.91
CA ASN A 243 -11.39 24.62 -17.05
C ASN A 243 -11.13 24.40 -15.54
N ASN A 244 -10.29 23.44 -15.17
CA ASN A 244 -9.97 23.14 -13.78
C ASN A 244 -8.68 23.87 -13.35
N PRO A 245 -8.76 24.90 -12.48
CA PRO A 245 -7.59 25.67 -12.05
C PRO A 245 -6.62 24.86 -11.18
N ASP A 246 -7.05 23.73 -10.58
CA ASP A 246 -6.20 22.86 -9.78
C ASP A 246 -5.10 22.17 -10.62
N LEU A 247 -5.21 22.23 -11.96
CA LEU A 247 -4.26 21.62 -12.90
C LEU A 247 -3.05 22.53 -13.25
N GLN A 248 -2.86 23.68 -12.62
CA GLN A 248 -1.73 24.56 -12.90
C GLN A 248 -0.38 23.84 -12.75
N LYS A 249 -0.18 23.13 -11.64
CA LYS A 249 1.03 22.35 -11.39
C LYS A 249 1.20 21.21 -12.41
N VAL A 250 0.12 20.49 -12.73
CA VAL A 250 0.10 19.44 -13.75
C VAL A 250 0.54 19.98 -15.10
N SER A 251 0.00 21.15 -15.47
CA SER A 251 0.33 21.83 -16.72
C SER A 251 1.81 22.22 -16.79
N GLY A 252 2.38 22.76 -15.71
CA GLY A 252 3.81 23.07 -15.62
C GLY A 252 4.66 21.82 -15.76
N THR A 253 4.37 20.77 -14.98
CA THR A 253 5.11 19.50 -15.05
C THR A 253 5.08 18.88 -16.45
N LEU A 254 3.92 18.88 -17.12
CA LEU A 254 3.79 18.41 -18.50
C LEU A 254 4.62 19.27 -19.46
N GLY A 255 4.55 20.58 -19.35
CA GLY A 255 5.36 21.52 -20.14
C GLY A 255 6.85 21.25 -19.98
N GLY A 256 7.30 21.03 -18.74
CA GLY A 256 8.70 20.70 -18.46
C GLY A 256 9.17 19.41 -19.12
N VAL A 257 8.40 18.32 -19.01
CA VAL A 257 8.73 17.04 -19.68
C VAL A 257 8.80 17.20 -21.19
N LEU A 258 7.84 17.90 -21.78
CA LEU A 258 7.82 18.12 -23.23
C LEU A 258 8.95 19.06 -23.66
N GLY A 259 9.32 20.07 -22.84
CA GLY A 259 10.48 20.92 -23.06
C GLY A 259 11.81 20.18 -23.14
N GLU A 260 11.96 19.13 -22.35
CA GLU A 260 13.14 18.24 -22.39
C GLU A 260 13.13 17.29 -23.62
N LYS A 261 11.96 16.76 -23.96
CA LYS A 261 11.81 15.70 -24.97
C LYS A 261 11.68 16.20 -26.40
N VAL A 262 10.85 17.21 -26.62
CA VAL A 262 10.52 17.71 -27.95
C VAL A 262 11.67 18.61 -28.44
N LYS A 263 12.47 18.09 -29.38
CA LYS A 263 13.65 18.81 -29.87
C LYS A 263 13.31 20.00 -30.80
N ASN A 264 12.18 19.94 -31.46
CA ASN A 264 11.71 20.99 -32.36
C ASN A 264 10.89 22.04 -31.58
N VAL A 265 11.41 23.24 -31.46
CA VAL A 265 10.75 24.33 -30.75
C VAL A 265 9.42 24.76 -31.39
N VAL A 266 9.29 24.63 -32.72
CA VAL A 266 8.04 24.95 -33.43
C VAL A 266 6.94 23.97 -33.05
N GLU A 267 7.27 22.68 -32.93
CA GLU A 267 6.36 21.63 -32.46
C GLU A 267 5.98 21.85 -31.00
N LEU A 268 6.97 22.11 -30.13
CA LEU A 268 6.72 22.39 -28.71
C LEU A 268 5.84 23.62 -28.52
N ARG A 269 6.06 24.66 -29.31
CA ARG A 269 5.21 25.86 -29.32
C ARG A 269 3.79 25.56 -29.80
N ALA A 270 3.63 24.72 -30.81
CA ALA A 270 2.29 24.27 -31.26
C ALA A 270 1.55 23.47 -30.20
N MET A 271 2.27 22.65 -29.41
CA MET A 271 1.71 21.94 -28.26
C MET A 271 1.27 22.91 -27.17
N ALA A 272 2.09 23.90 -26.82
CA ALA A 272 1.74 24.93 -25.83
C ALA A 272 0.51 25.74 -26.24
N LEU A 273 0.34 26.02 -27.53
CA LEU A 273 -0.82 26.75 -28.05
C LEU A 273 -2.13 25.97 -27.99
N GLN A 274 -2.10 24.64 -27.86
CA GLN A 274 -3.29 23.81 -27.64
C GLN A 274 -3.85 24.02 -26.21
N VAL A 275 -2.99 24.32 -25.25
CA VAL A 275 -3.43 24.65 -23.89
C VAL A 275 -4.14 26.00 -23.92
N PRO A 276 -5.36 26.14 -23.40
CA PRO A 276 -6.08 27.44 -23.39
C PRO A 276 -5.30 28.56 -22.69
N ALA A 277 -5.40 29.77 -23.19
CA ALA A 277 -4.73 30.95 -22.60
C ALA A 277 -5.14 31.13 -21.13
N GLY A 278 -4.20 31.56 -20.31
CA GLY A 278 -4.34 31.76 -18.86
C GLY A 278 -3.35 30.92 -18.07
N VAL A 279 -3.61 30.73 -16.78
CA VAL A 279 -2.68 30.14 -15.80
C VAL A 279 -2.10 28.78 -16.22
N LEU A 280 -2.86 27.95 -16.94
CA LEU A 280 -2.38 26.65 -17.40
C LEU A 280 -1.35 26.79 -18.52
N ARG A 281 -1.62 27.64 -19.53
CA ARG A 281 -0.66 27.89 -20.60
C ARG A 281 0.58 28.61 -20.06
N ASP A 282 0.41 29.53 -19.13
CA ASP A 282 1.50 30.29 -18.51
C ASP A 282 2.44 29.30 -17.79
N ALA A 283 1.91 28.40 -16.93
CA ALA A 283 2.68 27.39 -16.24
C ALA A 283 3.37 26.40 -17.21
N PHE A 284 2.63 25.93 -18.24
CA PHE A 284 3.18 25.04 -19.26
C PHE A 284 4.35 25.68 -19.98
N SER A 285 4.16 26.92 -20.48
CA SER A 285 5.15 27.59 -21.33
C SER A 285 6.39 28.02 -20.55
N ALA A 286 6.23 28.47 -19.30
CA ALA A 286 7.33 28.83 -18.42
C ALA A 286 8.21 27.63 -18.10
N GLU A 287 7.61 26.52 -17.67
CA GLU A 287 8.34 25.30 -17.32
C GLU A 287 8.99 24.66 -18.55
N ALA A 288 8.30 24.65 -19.71
CA ALA A 288 8.85 24.18 -20.97
C ALA A 288 10.06 24.99 -21.41
N ALA A 289 10.01 26.31 -21.23
CA ALA A 289 11.09 27.22 -21.62
C ALA A 289 12.38 26.97 -20.83
N TRP A 290 12.29 26.96 -19.50
CA TRP A 290 13.50 26.78 -18.70
C TRP A 290 14.06 25.35 -18.80
N ARG A 291 13.20 24.33 -18.88
CA ARG A 291 13.65 22.95 -19.10
C ARG A 291 14.31 22.78 -20.47
N ARG A 292 13.80 23.44 -21.49
CA ARG A 292 14.41 23.47 -22.81
C ARG A 292 15.83 24.06 -22.77
N ALA A 293 16.00 25.18 -22.07
CA ALA A 293 17.30 25.79 -21.87
C ALA A 293 18.25 24.87 -21.09
N ALA A 294 17.78 24.28 -19.99
CA ALA A 294 18.56 23.39 -19.15
C ALA A 294 18.97 22.08 -19.85
N SER A 295 18.18 21.60 -20.83
CA SER A 295 18.44 20.37 -21.59
C SER A 295 19.26 20.56 -22.86
N GLY A 296 19.91 21.70 -23.06
CA GLY A 296 20.79 22.01 -24.17
C GLY A 296 20.09 22.65 -25.38
N GLY A 297 18.86 23.16 -25.22
CA GLY A 297 18.22 24.04 -26.18
C GLY A 297 18.84 25.45 -26.13
N SER A 298 18.63 26.25 -27.20
CA SER A 298 19.15 27.60 -27.22
C SER A 298 18.32 28.55 -26.34
N VAL A 299 18.97 29.58 -25.79
CA VAL A 299 18.31 30.68 -25.06
C VAL A 299 17.21 31.31 -25.90
N GLN A 300 17.42 31.44 -27.22
CA GLN A 300 16.44 31.97 -28.14
C GLN A 300 15.17 31.11 -28.20
N GLU A 301 15.30 29.76 -28.30
CA GLU A 301 14.15 28.86 -28.28
C GLU A 301 13.35 28.97 -26.98
N ALA A 302 14.03 29.05 -25.84
CA ALA A 302 13.39 29.26 -24.55
C ALA A 302 12.62 30.61 -24.49
N ARG A 303 13.21 31.69 -24.98
CA ARG A 303 12.54 33.01 -25.06
C ARG A 303 11.31 32.99 -25.97
N GLU A 304 11.35 32.25 -27.08
CA GLU A 304 10.19 32.05 -27.96
C GLU A 304 9.00 31.41 -27.25
N LEU A 305 9.27 30.42 -26.42
CA LEU A 305 8.22 29.78 -25.59
C LEU A 305 7.64 30.77 -24.56
N LEU A 306 8.48 31.58 -23.93
CA LEU A 306 8.03 32.59 -22.97
C LEU A 306 7.18 33.69 -23.58
N THR A 307 7.17 33.89 -24.92
CA THR A 307 6.22 34.79 -25.56
C THR A 307 4.76 34.35 -25.45
N LEU A 308 4.53 33.06 -25.12
CA LEU A 308 3.19 32.50 -24.90
C LEU A 308 2.70 32.65 -23.47
N CYS A 309 3.59 33.06 -22.57
CA CYS A 309 3.33 33.21 -21.15
C CYS A 309 2.98 34.67 -20.84
N GLY A 310 1.88 34.92 -20.15
CA GLY A 310 1.54 36.20 -19.57
C GLY A 310 2.48 36.62 -18.42
N PRO A 311 2.32 37.81 -17.86
CA PRO A 311 3.06 38.22 -16.67
C PRO A 311 2.66 37.32 -15.47
N CYS A 312 3.60 36.49 -14.98
CA CYS A 312 3.38 35.62 -13.84
C CYS A 312 4.73 35.26 -13.17
N ILE A 313 4.68 34.76 -11.97
CA ILE A 313 5.87 34.40 -11.18
C ILE A 313 6.69 33.31 -11.89
N GLU A 314 6.03 32.33 -12.49
CA GLU A 314 6.67 31.25 -13.23
C GLU A 314 7.50 31.80 -14.42
N ARG A 315 6.99 32.84 -15.10
CA ARG A 315 7.71 33.49 -16.20
C ARG A 315 8.97 34.20 -15.71
N GLU A 316 8.86 34.94 -14.60
CA GLU A 316 10.00 35.65 -14.01
C GLU A 316 11.08 34.67 -13.59
N PHE A 317 10.71 33.62 -12.88
CA PHE A 317 11.63 32.55 -12.52
C PHE A 317 12.31 31.91 -13.73
N ALA A 318 11.54 31.62 -14.78
CA ALA A 318 12.09 31.00 -15.99
C ALA A 318 13.08 31.95 -16.70
N LEU A 319 12.82 33.26 -16.72
CA LEU A 319 13.73 34.26 -17.27
C LEU A 319 15.05 34.29 -16.52
N ASP A 320 15.02 34.31 -15.19
CA ASP A 320 16.23 34.34 -14.34
C ASP A 320 17.11 33.10 -14.62
N VAL A 321 16.51 31.90 -14.66
CA VAL A 321 17.25 30.65 -14.94
C VAL A 321 17.83 30.62 -16.35
N ILE A 322 17.09 31.14 -17.34
CA ILE A 322 17.56 31.19 -18.74
C ILE A 322 18.73 32.17 -18.89
N GLU A 323 18.68 33.33 -18.18
CA GLU A 323 19.75 34.33 -18.18
C GLU A 323 21.01 33.80 -17.49
N GLU A 324 20.86 33.13 -16.34
CA GLU A 324 21.98 32.44 -15.68
C GLU A 324 22.62 31.37 -16.58
N SER A 325 21.82 30.65 -17.32
CA SER A 325 22.32 29.60 -18.27
C SER A 325 23.07 30.23 -19.44
N ALA A 326 22.71 31.44 -19.86
CA ALA A 326 23.37 32.19 -20.94
C ALA A 326 24.74 32.73 -20.54
N THR A 327 24.99 32.89 -19.24
CA THR A 327 26.25 33.48 -18.71
C THR A 327 27.29 32.41 -18.34
N LYS A 328 26.92 31.10 -18.35
CA LYS A 328 27.88 30.00 -18.11
C LYS A 328 28.67 29.71 -19.39
N PRO A 329 30.02 29.71 -19.31
CA PRO A 329 30.89 29.48 -20.45
C PRO A 329 30.80 28.08 -21.05
#